data_de2de5982f11452d8fa0e9753ec4028f
#
_entry.id   de2de5982f11452d8fa0e9753ec4028f
#
_cell.length_a   1.000
_cell.length_b   1.000
_cell.length_c   1.000
_cell.angle_alpha   90.00
_cell.angle_beta   90.00
_cell.angle_gamma   90.00
#
_symmetry.space_group_name_H-M   'P 1'
#
loop_
_entity.id
_entity.type
_entity.pdbx_description
1 polymer ?
#
loop_
_entity_poly.entity_id
_entity_poly.type
_entity_poly.pdbx_seq_one_letter_code
_entity_poly.pdbx_strand_id
1 'polypeptide(L)'
;VSHHHSWSDRLRAAVAARGRLCVGIDPHPALLEAWDLPRSADGLEVFAELCVEAFVGEVAVVKPQVAFFESYGSAGYAVLERTVGVLRDAGTLVIADAKRGDIGTTMDAYAQAWLEPGSPLSSDAVTVSPYLGFDSLGAALDRAVAHDRGVFVLARTSNPEGSALQHASMSTGGSVAQSIVDAAAARNLVDADTVGLVVGATRDHGLDLSGYRGPVLAPGLGAQGATVNDLAEIFRDCRELLLPNSSRSVLAAGPSVTALRAAATQLRDEIEAGLA
;
A
#
# COMPACT_ATOMS: atom_id res chain seq x y z
N VAL A 1 -20.19 -22.21 -11.48
CA VAL A 1 -19.09 -21.37 -11.95
C VAL A 1 -18.81 -20.39 -10.82
N SER A 2 -17.77 -20.63 -10.01
CA SER A 2 -17.32 -19.65 -9.04
C SER A 2 -16.77 -18.47 -9.83
N HIS A 3 -17.39 -17.30 -9.71
CA HIS A 3 -16.84 -16.07 -10.23
C HIS A 3 -15.56 -15.78 -9.44
N HIS A 4 -14.40 -16.08 -10.02
CA HIS A 4 -13.12 -15.57 -9.51
C HIS A 4 -13.18 -14.04 -9.68
N HIS A 5 -13.24 -13.33 -8.57
CA HIS A 5 -13.13 -11.87 -8.57
C HIS A 5 -11.64 -11.51 -8.67
N SER A 6 -11.27 -10.75 -9.68
CA SER A 6 -9.91 -10.21 -9.83
C SER A 6 -9.51 -9.37 -8.61
N TRP A 7 -8.22 -9.13 -8.43
CA TRP A 7 -7.74 -8.19 -7.40
C TRP A 7 -8.48 -6.85 -7.47
N SER A 8 -8.60 -6.27 -8.66
CA SER A 8 -9.24 -4.97 -8.85
C SER A 8 -10.74 -5.00 -8.52
N ASP A 9 -11.45 -6.09 -8.80
CA ASP A 9 -12.87 -6.24 -8.43
C ASP A 9 -13.03 -6.31 -6.91
N ARG A 10 -12.17 -7.07 -6.22
CA ARG A 10 -12.16 -7.14 -4.76
C ARG A 10 -11.84 -5.78 -4.12
N LEU A 11 -10.88 -5.05 -4.70
CA LEU A 11 -10.52 -3.71 -4.24
C LEU A 11 -11.69 -2.73 -4.44
N ARG A 12 -12.31 -2.70 -5.64
CA ARG A 12 -13.48 -1.85 -5.89
C ARG A 12 -14.64 -2.15 -4.93
N ALA A 13 -14.93 -3.42 -4.70
CA ALA A 13 -15.97 -3.83 -3.77
C ALA A 13 -15.67 -3.40 -2.33
N ALA A 14 -14.42 -3.56 -1.88
CA ALA A 14 -14.00 -3.15 -0.55
C ALA A 14 -14.06 -1.63 -0.36
N VAL A 15 -13.58 -0.87 -1.36
CA VAL A 15 -13.63 0.60 -1.36
C VAL A 15 -15.08 1.11 -1.40
N ALA A 16 -15.94 0.53 -2.22
CA ALA A 16 -17.35 0.89 -2.25
C ALA A 16 -18.07 0.65 -0.91
N ALA A 17 -17.66 -0.38 -0.18
CA ALA A 17 -18.27 -0.72 1.12
C ALA A 17 -17.71 0.07 2.29
N ARG A 18 -16.42 0.42 2.28
CA ARG A 18 -15.67 0.91 3.46
C ARG A 18 -14.81 2.14 3.20
N GLY A 19 -14.95 2.78 2.02
CA GLY A 19 -14.21 3.98 1.63
C GLY A 19 -12.77 3.72 1.20
N ARG A 20 -12.12 4.79 0.70
CA ARG A 20 -10.80 4.76 0.05
C ARG A 20 -9.61 4.77 1.01
N LEU A 21 -9.83 5.01 2.30
CA LEU A 21 -8.73 5.12 3.26
C LEU A 21 -7.94 3.80 3.35
N CYS A 22 -6.64 3.88 3.11
CA CYS A 22 -5.67 2.84 3.44
C CYS A 22 -4.99 3.19 4.77
N VAL A 23 -5.24 2.41 5.82
CA VAL A 23 -4.61 2.64 7.13
C VAL A 23 -3.30 1.88 7.23
N GLY A 24 -2.22 2.57 7.63
CA GLY A 24 -0.93 1.93 7.89
C GLY A 24 -0.83 1.37 9.32
N ILE A 25 -0.23 0.19 9.44
CA ILE A 25 0.28 -0.35 10.71
C ILE A 25 1.80 -0.15 10.70
N ASP A 26 2.22 0.97 11.27
CA ASP A 26 3.60 1.42 11.26
C ASP A 26 4.10 1.51 12.72
N PRO A 27 4.55 0.41 13.36
CA PRO A 27 5.00 0.37 14.76
C PRO A 27 6.36 1.07 14.93
N HIS A 28 6.37 2.36 14.66
CA HIS A 28 7.56 3.21 14.84
C HIS A 28 7.98 3.22 16.31
N PRO A 29 9.28 3.18 16.66
CA PRO A 29 9.74 3.18 18.05
C PRO A 29 9.11 4.25 18.94
N ALA A 30 8.92 5.47 18.41
CA ALA A 30 8.28 6.54 19.16
C ALA A 30 6.77 6.30 19.42
N LEU A 31 6.08 5.53 18.57
CA LEU A 31 4.68 5.14 18.80
C LEU A 31 4.58 4.03 19.85
N LEU A 32 5.48 3.06 19.84
CA LEU A 32 5.54 2.05 20.90
C LEU A 32 5.72 2.73 22.26
N GLU A 33 6.65 3.68 22.37
CA GLU A 33 6.85 4.47 23.60
C GLU A 33 5.60 5.28 23.98
N ALA A 34 4.97 5.95 23.02
CA ALA A 34 3.77 6.75 23.28
C ALA A 34 2.57 5.89 23.76
N TRP A 35 2.57 4.60 23.40
CA TRP A 35 1.56 3.63 23.84
C TRP A 35 1.98 2.86 25.11
N ASP A 36 3.10 3.23 25.73
CA ASP A 36 3.68 2.54 26.89
C ASP A 36 4.00 1.05 26.61
N LEU A 37 4.42 0.75 25.38
CA LEU A 37 4.79 -0.58 24.94
C LEU A 37 6.32 -0.72 24.84
N PRO A 38 6.89 -1.88 25.24
CA PRO A 38 8.31 -2.11 25.13
C PRO A 38 8.76 -2.16 23.65
N ARG A 39 9.99 -1.71 23.38
CA ARG A 39 10.64 -1.87 22.06
C ARG A 39 11.16 -3.30 21.90
N SER A 40 10.25 -4.25 21.84
CA SER A 40 10.50 -5.68 21.70
C SER A 40 9.46 -6.32 20.77
N ALA A 41 9.65 -7.59 20.43
CA ALA A 41 8.67 -8.35 19.65
C ALA A 41 7.31 -8.46 20.39
N ASP A 42 7.31 -8.54 21.71
CA ASP A 42 6.07 -8.59 22.51
C ASP A 42 5.30 -7.26 22.44
N GLY A 43 6.02 -6.12 22.52
CA GLY A 43 5.37 -4.82 22.36
C GLY A 43 4.87 -4.59 20.93
N LEU A 44 5.62 -5.09 19.94
CA LEU A 44 5.18 -5.10 18.54
C LEU A 44 3.89 -5.93 18.35
N GLU A 45 3.79 -7.08 19.00
CA GLU A 45 2.63 -7.94 18.94
C GLU A 45 1.38 -7.23 19.52
N VAL A 46 1.49 -6.68 20.72
CA VAL A 46 0.39 -5.92 21.33
C VAL A 46 -0.03 -4.73 20.45
N PHE A 47 0.93 -3.99 19.90
CA PHE A 47 0.66 -2.88 18.99
C PHE A 47 -0.14 -3.34 17.75
N ALA A 48 0.30 -4.43 17.13
CA ALA A 48 -0.35 -4.98 15.95
C ALA A 48 -1.75 -5.50 16.24
N GLU A 49 -1.96 -6.19 17.38
CA GLU A 49 -3.26 -6.70 17.81
C GLU A 49 -4.27 -5.57 18.03
N LEU A 50 -3.89 -4.49 18.73
CA LEU A 50 -4.74 -3.31 18.93
C LEU A 50 -5.11 -2.64 17.59
N CYS A 51 -4.18 -2.55 16.66
CA CYS A 51 -4.45 -2.04 15.31
C CYS A 51 -5.42 -2.95 14.53
N VAL A 52 -5.21 -4.25 14.56
CA VAL A 52 -6.08 -5.23 13.91
C VAL A 52 -7.51 -5.12 14.47
N GLU A 53 -7.68 -5.13 15.79
CA GLU A 53 -8.97 -4.99 16.44
C GLU A 53 -9.67 -3.67 16.07
N ALA A 54 -8.90 -2.59 15.91
CA ALA A 54 -9.44 -1.29 15.55
C ALA A 54 -9.90 -1.21 14.09
N PHE A 55 -9.18 -1.85 13.15
CA PHE A 55 -9.33 -1.60 11.71
C PHE A 55 -10.08 -2.69 10.95
N VAL A 56 -10.18 -3.91 11.49
CA VAL A 56 -10.95 -5.00 10.88
C VAL A 56 -12.40 -4.58 10.65
N GLY A 57 -12.87 -4.69 9.40
CA GLY A 57 -14.24 -4.34 9.01
C GLY A 57 -14.53 -2.84 8.87
N GLU A 58 -13.66 -1.96 9.36
CA GLU A 58 -13.86 -0.50 9.37
C GLU A 58 -13.28 0.18 8.13
N VAL A 59 -12.20 -0.37 7.57
CA VAL A 59 -11.52 0.17 6.38
C VAL A 59 -11.38 -0.88 5.28
N ALA A 60 -11.28 -0.42 4.03
CA ALA A 60 -11.12 -1.32 2.90
C ALA A 60 -9.75 -2.00 2.89
N VAL A 61 -8.72 -1.25 3.22
CA VAL A 61 -7.31 -1.67 3.07
C VAL A 61 -6.51 -1.32 4.31
N VAL A 62 -5.72 -2.29 4.78
CA VAL A 62 -4.68 -2.10 5.80
C VAL A 62 -3.31 -2.36 5.19
N LYS A 63 -2.33 -1.53 5.53
CA LYS A 63 -0.97 -1.60 4.99
C LYS A 63 0.08 -1.72 6.12
N PRO A 64 0.47 -2.93 6.52
CA PRO A 64 1.61 -3.10 7.41
C PRO A 64 2.91 -2.63 6.76
N GLN A 65 3.70 -1.82 7.49
CA GLN A 65 5.02 -1.40 7.05
C GLN A 65 6.05 -2.47 7.47
N VAL A 66 6.40 -3.32 6.53
CA VAL A 66 7.20 -4.54 6.76
C VAL A 66 8.52 -4.25 7.48
N ALA A 67 9.21 -3.17 7.14
CA ALA A 67 10.51 -2.83 7.73
C ALA A 67 10.49 -2.73 9.26
N PHE A 68 9.39 -2.28 9.87
CA PHE A 68 9.28 -2.21 11.33
C PHE A 68 9.13 -3.58 11.98
N PHE A 69 8.59 -4.56 11.28
CA PHE A 69 8.52 -5.95 11.73
C PHE A 69 9.85 -6.65 11.49
N GLU A 70 10.47 -6.46 10.33
CA GLU A 70 11.80 -7.00 9.98
C GLU A 70 12.87 -6.63 11.01
N SER A 71 12.79 -5.43 11.61
CA SER A 71 13.76 -4.97 12.60
C SER A 71 13.83 -5.84 13.87
N TYR A 72 12.82 -6.69 14.09
CA TYR A 72 12.78 -7.66 15.20
C TYR A 72 13.10 -9.11 14.76
N GLY A 73 13.64 -9.29 13.54
CA GLY A 73 14.04 -10.60 13.01
C GLY A 73 12.87 -11.57 12.89
N SER A 74 13.14 -12.85 13.16
CA SER A 74 12.12 -13.91 13.04
C SER A 74 10.91 -13.71 13.94
N ALA A 75 11.08 -13.16 15.14
CA ALA A 75 9.98 -12.86 16.05
C ALA A 75 9.05 -11.76 15.46
N GLY A 76 9.62 -10.72 14.85
CA GLY A 76 8.83 -9.70 14.18
C GLY A 76 8.11 -10.21 12.94
N TYR A 77 8.73 -11.09 12.16
CA TYR A 77 8.05 -11.76 11.04
C TYR A 77 6.90 -12.64 11.52
N ALA A 78 7.04 -13.35 12.63
CA ALA A 78 5.93 -14.14 13.20
C ALA A 78 4.74 -13.26 13.61
N VAL A 79 4.98 -12.04 14.13
CA VAL A 79 3.92 -11.06 14.38
C VAL A 79 3.27 -10.60 13.08
N LEU A 80 4.07 -10.29 12.06
CA LEU A 80 3.56 -9.86 10.75
C LEU A 80 2.68 -10.94 10.10
N GLU A 81 3.11 -12.20 10.12
CA GLU A 81 2.36 -13.35 9.59
C GLU A 81 0.98 -13.44 10.23
N ARG A 82 0.91 -13.37 11.57
CA ARG A 82 -0.37 -13.39 12.30
C ARG A 82 -1.23 -12.18 11.96
N THR A 83 -0.64 -10.99 11.91
CA THR A 83 -1.32 -9.73 11.57
C THR A 83 -1.98 -9.82 10.19
N VAL A 84 -1.22 -10.23 9.18
CA VAL A 84 -1.71 -10.40 7.81
C VAL A 84 -2.80 -11.47 7.74
N GLY A 85 -2.60 -12.61 8.41
CA GLY A 85 -3.56 -13.71 8.46
C GLY A 85 -4.91 -13.26 9.03
N VAL A 86 -4.92 -12.65 10.22
CA VAL A 86 -6.15 -12.20 10.88
C VAL A 86 -6.91 -11.16 10.06
N LEU A 87 -6.22 -10.18 9.48
CA LEU A 87 -6.83 -9.15 8.61
C LEU A 87 -7.52 -9.77 7.40
N ARG A 88 -6.85 -10.69 6.71
CA ARG A 88 -7.36 -11.36 5.51
C ARG A 88 -8.52 -12.30 5.82
N ASP A 89 -8.43 -13.08 6.88
CA ASP A 89 -9.50 -13.99 7.33
C ASP A 89 -10.78 -13.21 7.69
N ALA A 90 -10.63 -11.98 8.16
CA ALA A 90 -11.73 -11.06 8.41
C ALA A 90 -12.23 -10.30 7.17
N GLY A 91 -11.64 -10.54 5.98
CA GLY A 91 -12.03 -9.89 4.73
C GLY A 91 -11.56 -8.44 4.56
N THR A 92 -10.56 -8.02 5.34
CA THR A 92 -9.88 -6.74 5.16
C THR A 92 -8.70 -6.94 4.21
N LEU A 93 -8.61 -6.15 3.13
CA LEU A 93 -7.52 -6.29 2.16
C LEU A 93 -6.19 -5.81 2.76
N VAL A 94 -5.12 -6.54 2.47
CA VAL A 94 -3.79 -6.24 3.00
C VAL A 94 -2.81 -5.92 1.86
N ILE A 95 -2.18 -4.74 1.95
CA ILE A 95 -1.03 -4.37 1.12
C ILE A 95 0.23 -4.50 1.97
N ALA A 96 1.09 -5.49 1.71
CA ALA A 96 2.39 -5.57 2.37
C ALA A 96 3.33 -4.48 1.83
N ASP A 97 3.68 -3.49 2.66
CA ASP A 97 4.60 -2.41 2.26
C ASP A 97 6.06 -2.86 2.41
N ALA A 98 6.49 -3.76 1.51
CA ALA A 98 7.76 -4.45 1.55
C ALA A 98 8.84 -3.86 0.62
N LYS A 99 8.42 -3.14 -0.42
CA LYS A 99 9.30 -2.47 -1.42
C LYS A 99 10.38 -3.39 -1.99
N ARG A 100 9.99 -4.65 -2.31
CA ARG A 100 10.91 -5.64 -2.88
C ARG A 100 11.25 -5.30 -4.33
N GLY A 101 12.43 -5.72 -4.78
CA GLY A 101 12.84 -5.54 -6.16
C GLY A 101 14.14 -6.30 -6.40
N ASP A 102 14.17 -7.15 -7.43
CA ASP A 102 15.32 -7.92 -7.86
C ASP A 102 15.10 -8.42 -9.30
N ILE A 103 15.96 -9.27 -9.79
CA ILE A 103 15.89 -9.89 -11.12
C ILE A 103 15.72 -11.41 -11.02
N GLY A 104 15.15 -12.02 -12.06
CA GLY A 104 15.11 -13.47 -12.27
C GLY A 104 14.52 -14.24 -11.07
N THR A 105 15.21 -15.30 -10.66
CA THR A 105 14.74 -16.22 -9.60
C THR A 105 14.66 -15.57 -8.22
N THR A 106 15.43 -14.52 -7.94
CA THR A 106 15.33 -13.76 -6.68
C THR A 106 14.03 -12.98 -6.61
N MET A 107 13.65 -12.33 -7.71
CA MET A 107 12.33 -11.65 -7.77
C MET A 107 11.19 -12.64 -7.67
N ASP A 108 11.31 -13.84 -8.28
CA ASP A 108 10.31 -14.91 -8.13
C ASP A 108 10.19 -15.39 -6.68
N ALA A 109 11.30 -15.53 -5.95
CA ALA A 109 11.27 -15.88 -4.54
C ALA A 109 10.56 -14.82 -3.67
N TYR A 110 10.78 -13.53 -3.95
CA TYR A 110 9.99 -12.47 -3.31
C TYR A 110 8.50 -12.56 -3.67
N ALA A 111 8.18 -12.78 -4.93
CA ALA A 111 6.80 -12.94 -5.37
C ALA A 111 6.12 -14.14 -4.71
N GLN A 112 6.82 -15.27 -4.59
CA GLN A 112 6.34 -16.45 -3.87
C GLN A 112 6.04 -16.11 -2.40
N ALA A 113 6.95 -15.43 -1.72
CA ALA A 113 6.76 -15.08 -0.30
C ALA A 113 5.52 -14.20 -0.05
N TRP A 114 5.24 -13.23 -0.92
CA TRP A 114 4.21 -12.22 -0.68
C TRP A 114 2.88 -12.47 -1.40
N LEU A 115 2.86 -13.23 -2.50
CA LEU A 115 1.69 -13.36 -3.38
C LEU A 115 1.17 -14.79 -3.50
N GLU A 116 1.98 -15.81 -3.16
CA GLU A 116 1.54 -17.21 -3.21
C GLU A 116 0.50 -17.49 -2.12
N PRO A 117 -0.68 -18.07 -2.42
CA PRO A 117 -1.74 -18.31 -1.43
C PRO A 117 -1.32 -19.16 -0.23
N GLY A 118 -0.39 -20.09 -0.41
CA GLY A 118 0.12 -20.97 0.66
C GLY A 118 1.27 -20.38 1.48
N SER A 119 1.74 -19.16 1.14
CA SER A 119 2.82 -18.53 1.91
C SER A 119 2.28 -17.94 3.22
N PRO A 120 3.01 -18.05 4.34
CA PRO A 120 2.64 -17.41 5.60
C PRO A 120 2.52 -15.87 5.50
N LEU A 121 3.31 -15.24 4.62
CA LEU A 121 3.31 -13.80 4.36
C LEU A 121 2.32 -13.38 3.25
N SER A 122 1.56 -14.35 2.69
CA SER A 122 0.66 -14.09 1.56
C SER A 122 -0.26 -12.90 1.85
N SER A 123 -0.15 -11.85 1.06
CA SER A 123 -0.92 -10.62 1.16
C SER A 123 -1.79 -10.42 -0.09
N ASP A 124 -2.78 -9.54 -0.04
CA ASP A 124 -3.62 -9.24 -1.21
C ASP A 124 -2.86 -8.42 -2.26
N ALA A 125 -1.89 -7.63 -1.80
CA ALA A 125 -0.94 -6.94 -2.67
C ALA A 125 0.40 -6.71 -1.97
N VAL A 126 1.43 -6.40 -2.75
CA VAL A 126 2.77 -6.05 -2.25
C VAL A 126 3.31 -4.82 -2.97
N THR A 127 4.07 -3.98 -2.26
CA THR A 127 4.82 -2.88 -2.89
C THR A 127 6.17 -3.37 -3.40
N VAL A 128 6.57 -2.89 -4.61
CA VAL A 128 7.83 -3.27 -5.26
C VAL A 128 8.55 -2.05 -5.79
N SER A 129 9.89 -2.15 -5.88
CA SER A 129 10.76 -1.09 -6.39
C SER A 129 11.24 -1.43 -7.80
N PRO A 130 11.02 -0.56 -8.80
CA PRO A 130 11.42 -0.81 -10.18
C PRO A 130 12.84 -0.33 -10.50
N TYR A 131 13.71 -0.16 -9.51
CA TYR A 131 15.05 0.39 -9.70
C TYR A 131 15.90 -0.41 -10.72
N LEU A 132 15.67 -1.72 -10.82
CA LEU A 132 16.32 -2.61 -11.78
C LEU A 132 15.59 -2.69 -13.13
N GLY A 133 14.65 -1.80 -13.39
CA GLY A 133 13.77 -1.77 -14.56
C GLY A 133 12.40 -2.41 -14.28
N PHE A 134 11.37 -1.88 -14.94
CA PHE A 134 10.00 -2.39 -14.76
C PHE A 134 9.87 -3.87 -15.13
N ASP A 135 10.52 -4.29 -16.22
CA ASP A 135 10.44 -5.68 -16.71
C ASP A 135 11.08 -6.69 -15.75
N SER A 136 11.99 -6.25 -14.86
CA SER A 136 12.56 -7.12 -13.83
C SER A 136 11.51 -7.62 -12.82
N LEU A 137 10.38 -6.93 -12.73
CA LEU A 137 9.25 -7.28 -11.86
C LEU A 137 8.32 -8.35 -12.46
N GLY A 138 8.60 -8.82 -13.69
CA GLY A 138 7.73 -9.73 -14.45
C GLY A 138 7.24 -10.93 -13.63
N ALA A 139 8.13 -11.61 -12.88
CA ALA A 139 7.76 -12.75 -12.03
C ALA A 139 6.70 -12.39 -10.97
N ALA A 140 6.79 -11.20 -10.36
CA ALA A 140 5.78 -10.74 -9.40
C ALA A 140 4.46 -10.39 -10.08
N LEU A 141 4.50 -9.75 -11.24
CA LEU A 141 3.31 -9.40 -12.01
C LEU A 141 2.56 -10.65 -12.49
N ASP A 142 3.28 -11.64 -13.03
CA ASP A 142 2.69 -12.89 -13.51
C ASP A 142 2.07 -13.70 -12.35
N ARG A 143 2.75 -13.76 -11.19
CA ARG A 143 2.23 -14.43 -10.00
C ARG A 143 1.02 -13.71 -9.41
N ALA A 144 1.02 -12.39 -9.43
CA ALA A 144 -0.13 -11.60 -9.00
C ALA A 144 -1.38 -11.89 -9.84
N VAL A 145 -1.23 -11.94 -11.17
CA VAL A 145 -2.31 -12.34 -12.09
C VAL A 145 -2.79 -13.77 -11.81
N ALA A 146 -1.86 -14.72 -11.64
CA ALA A 146 -2.19 -16.13 -11.43
C ALA A 146 -2.99 -16.39 -10.13
N HIS A 147 -2.86 -15.50 -9.14
CA HIS A 147 -3.47 -15.68 -7.81
C HIS A 147 -4.45 -14.57 -7.42
N ASP A 148 -4.91 -13.76 -8.38
CA ASP A 148 -5.82 -12.63 -8.12
C ASP A 148 -5.28 -11.66 -7.04
N ARG A 149 -3.98 -11.28 -7.16
CA ARG A 149 -3.27 -10.37 -6.27
C ARG A 149 -2.90 -9.07 -6.97
N GLY A 150 -2.50 -8.05 -6.19
CA GLY A 150 -2.03 -6.79 -6.71
C GLY A 150 -0.53 -6.58 -6.49
N VAL A 151 0.08 -5.76 -7.35
CA VAL A 151 1.46 -5.28 -7.17
C VAL A 151 1.46 -3.76 -7.27
N PHE A 152 1.95 -3.06 -6.24
CA PHE A 152 2.09 -1.61 -6.26
C PHE A 152 3.54 -1.23 -6.55
N VAL A 153 3.78 -0.64 -7.72
CA VAL A 153 5.11 -0.24 -8.17
C VAL A 153 5.40 1.20 -7.75
N LEU A 154 6.56 1.44 -7.14
CA LEU A 154 7.01 2.79 -6.80
C LEU A 154 7.24 3.60 -8.08
N ALA A 155 6.45 4.64 -8.33
CA ALA A 155 6.63 5.54 -9.46
C ALA A 155 7.21 6.88 -9.02
N ARG A 156 6.54 7.56 -8.10
CA ARG A 156 6.95 8.87 -7.59
C ARG A 156 6.77 8.93 -6.08
N THR A 157 7.86 9.03 -5.35
CA THR A 157 7.84 9.08 -3.88
C THR A 157 7.91 10.52 -3.36
N SER A 158 7.42 10.76 -2.14
CA SER A 158 7.33 12.10 -1.55
C SER A 158 8.66 12.64 -1.01
N ASN A 159 9.66 11.77 -0.79
CA ASN A 159 10.95 12.15 -0.22
C ASN A 159 11.81 12.93 -1.23
N PRO A 160 12.52 13.99 -0.79
CA PRO A 160 13.31 14.84 -1.70
C PRO A 160 14.48 14.13 -2.36
N GLU A 161 15.08 13.12 -1.73
CA GLU A 161 16.23 12.38 -2.25
C GLU A 161 15.87 11.60 -3.54
N GLY A 162 14.63 11.14 -3.67
CA GLY A 162 14.15 10.44 -4.84
C GLY A 162 14.06 11.31 -6.10
N SER A 163 14.05 12.64 -5.94
CA SER A 163 13.80 13.59 -7.02
C SER A 163 14.82 13.48 -8.16
N ALA A 164 16.11 13.37 -7.84
CA ALA A 164 17.18 13.31 -8.84
C ALA A 164 17.04 12.10 -9.78
N LEU A 165 16.61 10.95 -9.25
CA LEU A 165 16.37 9.74 -10.04
C LEU A 165 15.03 9.81 -10.79
N GLN A 166 13.96 10.14 -10.07
CA GLN A 166 12.59 10.00 -10.56
C GLN A 166 12.23 11.06 -11.62
N HIS A 167 12.86 12.25 -11.57
CA HIS A 167 12.73 13.30 -12.59
C HIS A 167 13.82 13.24 -13.69
N ALA A 168 14.77 12.31 -13.62
CA ALA A 168 15.76 12.18 -14.66
C ALA A 168 15.08 11.93 -16.02
N SER A 169 15.54 12.64 -17.05
CA SER A 169 15.00 12.52 -18.40
C SER A 169 15.48 11.23 -19.08
N MET A 170 14.56 10.54 -19.70
CA MET A 170 14.84 9.37 -20.54
C MET A 170 15.22 9.78 -21.95
N SER A 171 16.09 9.01 -22.60
CA SER A 171 16.42 9.23 -24.04
C SER A 171 15.22 9.06 -24.97
N THR A 172 14.20 8.32 -24.53
CA THR A 172 12.93 8.11 -25.24
C THR A 172 11.91 9.23 -25.01
N GLY A 173 12.25 10.23 -24.20
CA GLY A 173 11.36 11.29 -23.76
C GLY A 173 10.70 10.98 -22.40
N GLY A 174 10.21 12.02 -21.73
CA GLY A 174 9.60 11.90 -20.40
C GLY A 174 10.61 11.68 -19.27
N SER A 175 10.10 11.46 -18.07
CA SER A 175 10.92 11.16 -16.88
C SER A 175 10.97 9.66 -16.59
N VAL A 176 11.93 9.24 -15.77
CA VAL A 176 11.98 7.86 -15.24
C VAL A 176 10.67 7.50 -14.55
N ALA A 177 10.11 8.39 -13.72
CA ALA A 177 8.83 8.14 -13.06
C ALA A 177 7.67 7.98 -14.06
N GLN A 178 7.62 8.80 -15.14
CA GLN A 178 6.59 8.64 -16.18
C GLN A 178 6.73 7.32 -16.92
N SER A 179 7.93 6.87 -17.21
CA SER A 179 8.14 5.58 -17.89
C SER A 179 7.62 4.39 -17.08
N ILE A 180 7.63 4.48 -15.75
CA ILE A 180 7.01 3.47 -14.87
C ILE A 180 5.47 3.52 -14.95
N VAL A 181 4.89 4.72 -15.01
CA VAL A 181 3.43 4.89 -15.21
C VAL A 181 3.00 4.28 -16.54
N ASP A 182 3.74 4.59 -17.61
CA ASP A 182 3.43 4.13 -18.98
C ASP A 182 3.53 2.58 -19.06
N ALA A 183 4.57 2.00 -18.46
CA ALA A 183 4.73 0.54 -18.40
C ALA A 183 3.62 -0.14 -17.58
N ALA A 184 3.24 0.44 -16.44
CA ALA A 184 2.12 -0.07 -15.63
C ALA A 184 0.78 0.04 -16.37
N ALA A 185 0.54 1.16 -17.08
CA ALA A 185 -0.65 1.34 -17.89
C ALA A 185 -0.73 0.30 -19.01
N ALA A 186 0.39 0.08 -19.73
CA ALA A 186 0.47 -0.93 -20.79
C ALA A 186 0.21 -2.36 -20.25
N ARG A 187 0.75 -2.69 -19.08
CA ARG A 187 0.52 -3.99 -18.44
C ARG A 187 -0.96 -4.17 -18.04
N ASN A 188 -1.61 -3.15 -17.50
CA ASN A 188 -3.00 -3.20 -17.10
C ASN A 188 -3.99 -3.35 -18.26
N LEU A 189 -3.62 -3.01 -19.49
CA LEU A 189 -4.44 -3.31 -20.68
C LEU A 189 -4.61 -4.82 -20.91
N VAL A 190 -3.69 -5.64 -20.38
CA VAL A 190 -3.70 -7.10 -20.53
C VAL A 190 -4.18 -7.78 -19.25
N ASP A 191 -3.79 -7.28 -18.10
CA ASP A 191 -3.87 -7.94 -16.80
C ASP A 191 -4.97 -7.39 -15.86
N ALA A 192 -6.00 -6.78 -16.38
CA ALA A 192 -7.20 -6.34 -15.63
C ALA A 192 -6.87 -5.54 -14.33
N ASP A 193 -6.06 -4.46 -14.46
CA ASP A 193 -5.71 -3.53 -13.37
C ASP A 193 -4.99 -4.19 -12.16
N THR A 194 -4.20 -5.20 -12.41
CA THR A 194 -3.38 -5.90 -11.40
C THR A 194 -2.26 -5.01 -10.84
N VAL A 195 -1.74 -4.11 -11.68
CA VAL A 195 -0.63 -3.22 -11.32
C VAL A 195 -1.15 -1.91 -10.76
N GLY A 196 -0.82 -1.64 -9.52
CA GLY A 196 -0.99 -0.35 -8.86
C GLY A 196 0.30 0.49 -8.91
N LEU A 197 0.16 1.77 -8.64
CA LEU A 197 1.29 2.71 -8.49
C LEU A 197 1.36 3.25 -7.08
N VAL A 198 2.58 3.54 -6.61
CA VAL A 198 2.79 4.38 -5.43
C VAL A 198 3.20 5.77 -5.89
N VAL A 199 2.34 6.75 -5.61
CA VAL A 199 2.57 8.16 -5.97
C VAL A 199 2.33 9.03 -4.74
N GLY A 200 3.35 9.77 -4.30
CA GLY A 200 3.27 10.64 -3.12
C GLY A 200 2.30 11.80 -3.32
N ALA A 201 1.55 12.13 -2.27
CA ALA A 201 0.48 13.13 -2.27
C ALA A 201 0.92 14.54 -1.81
N THR A 202 2.21 14.77 -1.51
CA THR A 202 2.66 16.00 -0.85
C THR A 202 2.98 17.16 -1.78
N ARG A 203 3.03 16.95 -3.09
CA ARG A 203 3.36 17.95 -4.13
C ARG A 203 2.80 17.49 -5.47
N ASP A 204 2.71 18.42 -6.40
CA ASP A 204 2.55 18.04 -7.80
C ASP A 204 3.63 17.01 -8.19
N HIS A 205 3.19 15.84 -8.58
CA HIS A 205 4.07 14.72 -8.92
C HIS A 205 4.66 14.85 -10.34
N GLY A 206 4.11 15.74 -11.17
CA GLY A 206 4.55 15.97 -12.55
C GLY A 206 4.34 14.77 -13.50
N LEU A 207 3.41 13.87 -13.15
CA LEU A 207 3.08 12.69 -13.95
C LEU A 207 1.77 12.90 -14.71
N ASP A 208 1.68 12.41 -15.91
CA ASP A 208 0.42 12.23 -16.62
C ASP A 208 -0.18 10.87 -16.22
N LEU A 209 -1.27 10.91 -15.46
CA LEU A 209 -2.03 9.74 -15.02
C LEU A 209 -3.34 9.57 -15.81
N SER A 210 -3.63 10.40 -16.80
CA SER A 210 -4.92 10.43 -17.53
C SER A 210 -5.22 9.11 -18.26
N GLY A 211 -4.19 8.42 -18.72
CA GLY A 211 -4.27 7.10 -19.38
C GLY A 211 -4.20 5.91 -18.41
N TYR A 212 -3.94 6.15 -17.13
CA TYR A 212 -3.77 5.08 -16.16
C TYR A 212 -5.10 4.70 -15.48
N ARG A 213 -5.43 3.40 -15.42
CA ARG A 213 -6.70 2.88 -14.88
C ARG A 213 -6.54 2.08 -13.60
N GLY A 214 -5.31 1.67 -13.24
CA GLY A 214 -5.04 0.86 -12.06
C GLY A 214 -5.15 1.65 -10.74
N PRO A 215 -5.04 0.97 -9.59
CA PRO A 215 -5.09 1.60 -8.28
C PRO A 215 -3.84 2.46 -8.01
N VAL A 216 -4.04 3.57 -7.28
CA VAL A 216 -2.96 4.46 -6.86
C VAL A 216 -2.90 4.53 -5.34
N LEU A 217 -1.84 4.03 -4.75
CA LEU A 217 -1.53 4.22 -3.32
C LEU A 217 -0.84 5.57 -3.15
N ALA A 218 -1.48 6.47 -2.41
CA ALA A 218 -1.04 7.86 -2.22
C ALA A 218 -0.59 8.12 -0.77
N PRO A 219 0.68 7.84 -0.42
CA PRO A 219 1.22 8.18 0.88
C PRO A 219 1.45 9.68 1.04
N GLY A 220 1.31 10.19 2.27
CA GLY A 220 1.63 11.57 2.62
C GLY A 220 0.48 12.36 3.23
N LEU A 221 -0.73 11.79 3.29
CA LEU A 221 -1.88 12.43 3.91
C LEU A 221 -1.67 12.65 5.42
N GLY A 222 -1.95 13.86 5.88
CA GLY A 222 -1.83 14.26 7.28
C GLY A 222 -0.38 14.47 7.70
N ALA A 223 0.27 13.47 8.24
CA ALA A 223 1.58 13.58 8.89
C ALA A 223 2.74 14.09 8.00
N GLN A 224 2.61 14.06 6.67
CA GLN A 224 3.58 14.64 5.74
C GLN A 224 3.09 15.96 5.12
N GLY A 225 1.96 16.47 5.58
CA GLY A 225 1.44 17.79 5.22
C GLY A 225 0.43 17.82 4.06
N ALA A 226 0.15 16.71 3.39
CA ALA A 226 -0.91 16.67 2.39
C ALA A 226 -2.29 16.73 3.06
N THR A 227 -3.20 17.48 2.45
CA THR A 227 -4.62 17.60 2.84
C THR A 227 -5.50 16.81 1.87
N VAL A 228 -6.77 16.63 2.22
CA VAL A 228 -7.75 16.01 1.31
C VAL A 228 -7.96 16.86 0.04
N ASN A 229 -7.90 18.18 0.17
CA ASN A 229 -7.99 19.07 -0.99
C ASN A 229 -6.80 18.90 -1.95
N ASP A 230 -5.59 18.69 -1.41
CA ASP A 230 -4.41 18.39 -2.24
C ASP A 230 -4.61 17.08 -3.00
N LEU A 231 -5.19 16.05 -2.36
CA LEU A 231 -5.51 14.79 -3.03
C LEU A 231 -6.48 14.99 -4.19
N ALA A 232 -7.54 15.79 -3.98
CA ALA A 232 -8.54 16.06 -5.00
C ALA A 232 -7.96 16.82 -6.20
N GLU A 233 -6.99 17.68 -5.99
CA GLU A 233 -6.30 18.42 -7.06
C GLU A 233 -5.27 17.58 -7.77
N ILE A 234 -4.37 16.94 -7.00
CA ILE A 234 -3.20 16.20 -7.52
C ILE A 234 -3.64 14.95 -8.30
N PHE A 235 -4.69 14.24 -7.85
CA PHE A 235 -5.16 12.98 -8.43
C PHE A 235 -6.48 13.11 -9.19
N ARG A 236 -6.81 14.30 -9.69
CA ARG A 236 -8.09 14.55 -10.40
C ARG A 236 -8.38 13.59 -11.55
N ASP A 237 -7.34 13.06 -12.21
CA ASP A 237 -7.45 12.21 -13.39
C ASP A 237 -7.51 10.71 -13.07
N CYS A 238 -7.31 10.31 -11.78
CA CYS A 238 -7.25 8.90 -11.36
C CYS A 238 -7.92 8.63 -9.99
N ARG A 239 -9.06 9.28 -9.71
CA ARG A 239 -9.74 9.20 -8.39
C ARG A 239 -10.43 7.87 -8.11
N GLU A 240 -10.80 7.11 -9.13
CA GLU A 240 -11.67 5.93 -8.98
C GLU A 240 -11.10 4.90 -8.00
N LEU A 241 -9.82 4.58 -8.14
CA LEU A 241 -9.09 3.64 -7.25
C LEU A 241 -7.92 4.34 -6.54
N LEU A 242 -8.10 5.62 -6.17
CA LEU A 242 -7.16 6.30 -5.31
C LEU A 242 -7.28 5.76 -3.88
N LEU A 243 -6.15 5.38 -3.30
CA LEU A 243 -6.01 4.89 -1.93
C LEU A 243 -5.14 5.86 -1.13
N PRO A 244 -5.71 6.95 -0.55
CA PRO A 244 -4.97 7.80 0.36
C PRO A 244 -4.47 6.99 1.55
N ASN A 245 -3.14 7.02 1.79
CA ASN A 245 -2.56 6.28 2.90
C ASN A 245 -2.22 7.20 4.06
N SER A 246 -2.73 6.83 5.24
CA SER A 246 -2.40 7.49 6.50
C SER A 246 -2.04 6.46 7.57
N SER A 247 -0.98 6.73 8.32
CA SER A 247 -0.53 5.91 9.45
C SER A 247 -0.48 6.77 10.71
N ARG A 248 0.48 7.67 10.82
CA ARG A 248 0.77 8.43 12.05
C ARG A 248 -0.42 9.23 12.57
N SER A 249 -1.21 9.87 11.71
CA SER A 249 -2.38 10.66 12.13
C SER A 249 -3.47 9.80 12.76
N VAL A 250 -3.65 8.57 12.29
CA VAL A 250 -4.59 7.61 12.90
C VAL A 250 -3.99 6.98 14.15
N LEU A 251 -2.74 6.52 14.08
CA LEU A 251 -2.07 5.81 15.18
C LEU A 251 -1.77 6.71 16.38
N ALA A 252 -1.71 8.02 16.21
CA ALA A 252 -1.57 8.98 17.32
C ALA A 252 -2.77 8.95 18.30
N ALA A 253 -3.92 8.40 17.91
CA ALA A 253 -5.08 8.23 18.77
C ALA A 253 -5.00 7.01 19.72
N GLY A 254 -4.02 6.12 19.51
CA GLY A 254 -3.85 4.92 20.33
C GLY A 254 -3.30 5.20 21.74
N PRO A 255 -3.27 4.16 22.59
CA PRO A 255 -3.53 2.75 22.32
C PRO A 255 -5.00 2.30 22.35
N SER A 256 -5.95 3.18 22.61
CA SER A 256 -7.36 2.81 22.69
C SER A 256 -7.92 2.36 21.34
N VAL A 257 -8.39 1.12 21.25
CA VAL A 257 -9.05 0.56 20.06
C VAL A 257 -10.21 1.44 19.60
N THR A 258 -11.04 1.92 20.52
CA THR A 258 -12.17 2.82 20.21
C THR A 258 -11.69 4.14 19.63
N ALA A 259 -10.61 4.72 20.15
CA ALA A 259 -10.07 5.98 19.65
C ALA A 259 -9.39 5.79 18.28
N LEU A 260 -8.65 4.70 18.08
CA LEU A 260 -8.06 4.34 16.78
C LEU A 260 -9.14 4.17 15.69
N ARG A 261 -10.22 3.45 16.02
CA ARG A 261 -11.37 3.25 15.13
C ARG A 261 -12.05 4.57 14.80
N ALA A 262 -12.30 5.41 15.80
CA ALA A 262 -12.89 6.73 15.59
C ALA A 262 -12.02 7.62 14.69
N ALA A 263 -10.72 7.66 14.91
CA ALA A 263 -9.78 8.42 14.08
C ALA A 263 -9.74 7.90 12.62
N ALA A 264 -9.74 6.59 12.41
CA ALA A 264 -9.80 5.99 11.08
C ALA A 264 -11.13 6.31 10.37
N THR A 265 -12.25 6.18 11.08
CA THR A 265 -13.59 6.48 10.54
C THR A 265 -13.72 7.95 10.17
N GLN A 266 -13.31 8.86 11.04
CA GLN A 266 -13.34 10.30 10.76
C GLN A 266 -12.52 10.64 9.52
N LEU A 267 -11.27 10.16 9.45
CA LEU A 267 -10.40 10.45 8.30
C LEU A 267 -10.94 9.86 7.00
N ARG A 268 -11.51 8.65 7.05
CA ARG A 268 -12.19 8.03 5.91
C ARG A 268 -13.33 8.93 5.41
N ASP A 269 -14.18 9.39 6.31
CA ASP A 269 -15.35 10.21 5.96
C ASP A 269 -14.92 11.57 5.38
N GLU A 270 -13.85 12.17 5.90
CA GLU A 270 -13.23 13.38 5.35
C GLU A 270 -12.70 13.14 3.92
N ILE A 271 -12.04 12.01 3.66
CA ILE A 271 -11.55 11.63 2.33
C ILE A 271 -12.70 11.46 1.36
N GLU A 272 -13.73 10.70 1.74
CA GLU A 272 -14.88 10.47 0.85
C GLU A 272 -15.62 11.77 0.52
N ALA A 273 -15.81 12.66 1.50
CA ALA A 273 -16.44 13.96 1.27
C ALA A 273 -15.61 14.87 0.34
N GLY A 274 -14.28 14.83 0.42
CA GLY A 274 -13.41 15.68 -0.39
C GLY A 274 -13.08 15.13 -1.77
N LEU A 275 -13.31 13.81 -2.02
CA LEU A 275 -13.07 13.16 -3.31
C LEU A 275 -14.36 12.82 -4.07
N ALA A 276 -15.51 13.19 -3.52
CA ALA A 276 -16.83 12.98 -4.14
C ALA A 276 -17.02 13.69 -5.50
#